data_8cef6813289f8976626f77192730f310
#
_entry.id   8cef6813289f8976626f77192730f310
#
_cell.length_a   1.000
_cell.length_b   1.000
_cell.length_c   1.000
_cell.angle_alpha   90.00
_cell.angle_beta   90.00
_cell.angle_gamma   90.00
#
_symmetry.space_group_name_H-M   'P 1'
#
loop_
_entity.id
_entity.type
_entity.pdbx_description
1 polymer ?
#
loop_
_entity_poly.entity_id
_entity_poly.type
_entity_poly.pdbx_seq_one_letter_code
_entity_poly.pdbx_strand_id
1 'polypeptide(L)'
;MIRICFICHGNICRSPMAEFIMKHKVKELNIENKFYITSKATSEEELGNDIHPGTQRKLIENNIPYTRHYASKVQVDDYNNFDYFICMDNNNVRNLSYIFDDYNHKVFKLLSKDIADPWYTGKFDQTYNEIVEGINYLIEDLKSK
;
A
#
# COMPACT_ATOMS: atom_id res chain seq x y z
N MET A 1 11.51 -12.85 -7.35
CA MET A 1 10.79 -11.56 -7.27
C MET A 1 9.87 -11.56 -6.06
N ILE A 2 9.92 -10.51 -5.28
CA ILE A 2 9.07 -10.34 -4.09
C ILE A 2 7.82 -9.58 -4.52
N ARG A 3 6.64 -10.16 -4.30
CA ARG A 3 5.36 -9.59 -4.73
C ARG A 3 4.62 -9.01 -3.54
N ILE A 4 4.39 -7.70 -3.56
CA ILE A 4 3.80 -6.94 -2.45
C ILE A 4 2.49 -6.30 -2.90
N CYS A 5 1.46 -6.46 -2.07
CA CYS A 5 0.18 -5.78 -2.24
C CYS A 5 -0.09 -4.90 -1.01
N PHE A 6 -0.09 -3.58 -1.21
CA PHE A 6 -0.49 -2.64 -0.16
C PHE A 6 -2.00 -2.58 -0.05
N ILE A 7 -2.51 -2.56 1.17
CA ILE A 7 -3.94 -2.67 1.45
C ILE A 7 -4.43 -1.46 2.24
N CYS A 8 -5.54 -0.87 1.81
CA CYS A 8 -6.31 0.06 2.63
C CYS A 8 -7.80 -0.14 2.35
N HIS A 9 -8.66 0.68 2.96
CA HIS A 9 -10.10 0.48 2.83
C HIS A 9 -10.59 0.67 1.40
N GLY A 10 -10.29 1.83 0.78
CA GLY A 10 -10.84 2.19 -0.53
C GLY A 10 -9.88 2.08 -1.71
N ASN A 11 -8.59 1.93 -1.47
CA ASN A 11 -7.56 1.88 -2.51
C ASN A 11 -7.46 3.17 -3.34
N ILE A 12 -7.71 4.32 -2.73
CA ILE A 12 -7.54 5.62 -3.40
C ILE A 12 -6.61 6.57 -2.64
N CYS A 13 -6.36 6.36 -1.35
CA CYS A 13 -5.51 7.25 -0.54
C CYS A 13 -4.22 6.57 -0.10
N ARG A 14 -4.27 5.79 0.99
CA ARG A 14 -3.07 5.25 1.64
C ARG A 14 -2.35 4.18 0.83
N SER A 15 -3.06 3.19 0.34
CA SER A 15 -2.41 2.08 -0.37
C SER A 15 -1.79 2.48 -1.70
N PRO A 16 -2.43 3.32 -2.55
CA PRO A 16 -1.75 3.78 -3.75
C PRO A 16 -0.59 4.73 -3.44
N MET A 17 -0.69 5.54 -2.37
CA MET A 17 0.43 6.36 -1.92
C MET A 17 1.64 5.47 -1.62
N ALA A 18 1.45 4.41 -0.84
CA ALA A 18 2.51 3.46 -0.50
C ALA A 18 3.07 2.76 -1.75
N GLU A 19 2.20 2.35 -2.65
CA GLU A 19 2.60 1.70 -3.90
C GLU A 19 3.59 2.57 -4.68
N PHE A 20 3.24 3.82 -4.96
CA PHE A 20 4.07 4.69 -5.78
C PHE A 20 5.32 5.18 -5.06
N ILE A 21 5.25 5.39 -3.74
CA ILE A 21 6.44 5.71 -2.95
C ILE A 21 7.44 4.56 -3.01
N MET A 22 6.99 3.33 -2.80
CA MET A 22 7.92 2.19 -2.83
C MET A 22 8.48 1.94 -4.21
N LYS A 23 7.66 2.03 -5.26
CA LYS A 23 8.13 1.90 -6.65
C LYS A 23 9.25 2.91 -6.94
N HIS A 24 9.08 4.14 -6.50
CA HIS A 24 10.09 5.20 -6.70
C HIS A 24 11.38 4.90 -5.92
N LYS A 25 11.27 4.52 -4.66
CA LYS A 25 12.44 4.26 -3.81
C LYS A 25 13.26 3.07 -4.28
N VAL A 26 12.62 1.97 -4.67
CA VAL A 26 13.36 0.79 -5.15
C VAL A 26 14.05 1.08 -6.49
N LYS A 27 13.45 1.95 -7.31
CA LYS A 27 14.08 2.39 -8.55
C LYS A 27 15.32 3.25 -8.27
N GLU A 28 15.23 4.17 -7.31
CA GLU A 28 16.38 4.99 -6.89
C GLU A 28 17.55 4.14 -6.38
N LEU A 29 17.21 3.01 -5.75
CA LEU A 29 18.21 2.07 -5.21
C LEU A 29 18.69 1.04 -6.25
N ASN A 30 18.15 1.09 -7.46
CA ASN A 30 18.45 0.15 -8.55
C ASN A 30 18.13 -1.32 -8.19
N ILE A 31 17.07 -1.53 -7.41
CA ILE A 31 16.59 -2.86 -7.02
C ILE A 31 15.14 -3.10 -7.44
N GLU A 32 14.62 -2.30 -8.36
CA GLU A 32 13.22 -2.42 -8.82
C GLU A 32 12.92 -3.80 -9.43
N ASN A 33 13.90 -4.47 -10.00
CA ASN A 33 13.71 -5.79 -10.59
C ASN A 33 13.47 -6.90 -9.56
N LYS A 34 13.71 -6.62 -8.28
CA LYS A 34 13.45 -7.59 -7.20
C LYS A 34 11.98 -7.58 -6.74
N PHE A 35 11.20 -6.58 -7.14
CA PHE A 35 9.87 -6.35 -6.58
C PHE A 35 8.79 -6.22 -7.64
N TYR A 36 7.63 -6.82 -7.35
CA TYR A 36 6.37 -6.51 -8.00
C TYR A 36 5.47 -5.86 -6.96
N ILE A 37 5.08 -4.61 -7.18
CA ILE A 37 4.38 -3.79 -6.19
C ILE A 37 3.04 -3.34 -6.75
N THR A 38 1.97 -3.58 -5.99
CA THR A 38 0.62 -3.11 -6.34
C THR A 38 -0.14 -2.74 -5.07
N SER A 39 -1.39 -2.34 -5.23
CA SER A 39 -2.27 -2.00 -4.11
C SER A 39 -3.70 -2.38 -4.42
N LYS A 40 -4.47 -2.72 -3.38
CA LYS A 40 -5.88 -3.11 -3.51
C LYS A 40 -6.65 -2.68 -2.27
N ALA A 41 -7.98 -2.67 -2.38
CA ALA A 41 -8.90 -2.32 -1.32
C ALA A 41 -9.46 -3.55 -0.63
N THR A 42 -9.94 -3.36 0.61
CA THR A 42 -10.78 -4.36 1.29
C THR A 42 -12.26 -4.15 0.98
N SER A 43 -12.65 -2.99 0.41
CA SER A 43 -14.05 -2.67 0.08
C SER A 43 -14.24 -2.39 -1.40
N GLU A 44 -15.51 -2.30 -1.81
CA GLU A 44 -15.89 -1.97 -3.18
C GLU A 44 -16.32 -0.52 -3.36
N GLU A 45 -16.20 0.31 -2.31
CA GLU A 45 -16.75 1.66 -2.29
C GLU A 45 -16.18 2.55 -3.39
N GLU A 46 -14.92 2.37 -3.77
CA GLU A 46 -14.21 3.23 -4.70
C GLU A 46 -13.77 2.52 -5.98
N LEU A 47 -14.37 1.37 -6.31
CA LEU A 47 -13.98 0.58 -7.49
C LEU A 47 -13.84 1.43 -8.74
N GLY A 48 -12.69 1.30 -9.42
CA GLY A 48 -12.39 1.98 -10.67
C GLY A 48 -11.93 3.42 -10.52
N ASN A 49 -12.00 4.00 -9.32
CA ASN A 49 -11.63 5.40 -9.10
C ASN A 49 -10.11 5.57 -9.07
N ASP A 50 -9.67 6.76 -9.49
CA ASP A 50 -8.26 7.15 -9.46
C ASP A 50 -7.84 7.58 -8.06
N ILE A 51 -6.56 7.80 -7.89
CA ILE A 51 -5.94 8.28 -6.66
C ILE A 51 -6.63 9.57 -6.21
N HIS A 52 -6.95 9.66 -4.92
CA HIS A 52 -7.54 10.85 -4.32
C HIS A 52 -6.65 12.08 -4.58
N PRO A 53 -7.24 13.26 -4.88
CA PRO A 53 -6.45 14.47 -5.18
C PRO A 53 -5.44 14.84 -4.08
N GLY A 54 -5.75 14.61 -2.81
CA GLY A 54 -4.83 14.87 -1.71
C GLY A 54 -3.57 14.02 -1.77
N THR A 55 -3.73 12.74 -2.12
CA THR A 55 -2.60 11.83 -2.32
C THR A 55 -1.80 12.22 -3.56
N GLN A 56 -2.48 12.54 -4.67
CA GLN A 56 -1.80 13.00 -5.87
C GLN A 56 -0.93 14.23 -5.59
N ARG A 57 -1.47 15.18 -4.82
CA ARG A 57 -0.75 16.40 -4.45
C ARG A 57 0.53 16.08 -3.68
N LYS A 58 0.46 15.14 -2.73
CA LYS A 58 1.64 14.73 -1.95
C LYS A 58 2.69 14.08 -2.81
N LEU A 59 2.28 13.23 -3.76
CA LEU A 59 3.22 12.60 -4.69
C LEU A 59 3.89 13.66 -5.58
N ILE A 60 3.12 14.61 -6.11
CA ILE A 60 3.65 15.70 -6.94
C ILE A 60 4.65 16.57 -6.15
N GLU A 61 4.29 16.97 -4.93
CA GLU A 61 5.12 17.79 -4.05
C GLU A 61 6.49 17.15 -3.78
N ASN A 62 6.55 15.83 -3.77
CA ASN A 62 7.76 15.07 -3.44
C ASN A 62 8.43 14.47 -4.68
N ASN A 63 8.02 14.89 -5.87
CA ASN A 63 8.59 14.45 -7.14
C ASN A 63 8.53 12.92 -7.34
N ILE A 64 7.45 12.32 -6.88
CA ILE A 64 7.23 10.88 -7.01
C ILE A 64 6.32 10.64 -8.22
N PRO A 65 6.83 9.96 -9.27
CA PRO A 65 6.01 9.67 -10.45
C PRO A 65 4.89 8.68 -10.14
N TYR A 66 3.75 8.89 -10.78
CA TYR A 66 2.61 7.98 -10.68
C TYR A 66 1.84 7.98 -11.99
N THR A 67 1.01 6.95 -12.17
CA THR A 67 0.16 6.81 -13.35
C THR A 67 -1.30 6.76 -12.94
N ARG A 68 -2.21 6.77 -13.91
CA ARG A 68 -3.63 6.54 -13.66
C ARG A 68 -3.79 5.22 -12.89
N HIS A 69 -4.51 5.29 -11.77
CA HIS A 69 -4.81 4.16 -10.91
C HIS A 69 -6.30 3.81 -11.01
N TYR A 70 -6.60 2.53 -10.91
CA TYR A 70 -7.97 2.04 -10.88
C TYR A 70 -8.14 1.23 -9.60
N ALA A 71 -8.87 1.79 -8.62
CA ALA A 71 -9.09 1.10 -7.36
C ALA A 71 -9.73 -0.26 -7.61
N SER A 72 -9.18 -1.30 -6.99
CA SER A 72 -9.68 -2.66 -7.11
C SER A 72 -9.72 -3.33 -5.74
N LYS A 73 -10.59 -4.32 -5.59
CA LYS A 73 -10.75 -5.05 -4.33
C LYS A 73 -9.96 -6.34 -4.35
N VAL A 74 -9.37 -6.70 -3.20
CA VAL A 74 -8.71 -8.00 -2.99
C VAL A 74 -9.73 -9.12 -3.20
N GLN A 75 -9.33 -10.13 -3.94
CA GLN A 75 -10.08 -11.34 -4.16
C GLN A 75 -9.43 -12.52 -3.44
N VAL A 76 -10.19 -13.57 -3.20
CA VAL A 76 -9.68 -14.77 -2.53
C VAL A 76 -8.45 -15.34 -3.23
N ASP A 77 -8.44 -15.33 -4.57
CA ASP A 77 -7.34 -15.87 -5.37
C ASP A 77 -6.06 -15.04 -5.27
N ASP A 78 -6.15 -13.79 -4.84
CA ASP A 78 -4.97 -12.94 -4.67
C ASP A 78 -4.01 -13.49 -3.62
N TYR A 79 -4.52 -14.29 -2.69
CA TYR A 79 -3.68 -14.82 -1.61
C TYR A 79 -2.44 -15.56 -2.15
N ASN A 80 -2.60 -16.31 -3.22
CA ASN A 80 -1.49 -17.08 -3.81
C ASN A 80 -0.65 -16.26 -4.78
N ASN A 81 -1.10 -15.05 -5.14
CA ASN A 81 -0.42 -14.20 -6.11
C ASN A 81 0.59 -13.24 -5.49
N PHE A 82 0.55 -13.07 -4.16
CA PHE A 82 1.41 -12.14 -3.45
C PHE A 82 2.16 -12.84 -2.33
N ASP A 83 3.36 -12.32 -2.03
CA ASP A 83 4.17 -12.81 -0.91
C ASP A 83 3.82 -12.05 0.38
N TYR A 84 3.41 -10.78 0.26
CA TYR A 84 3.07 -9.93 1.40
C TYR A 84 1.85 -9.07 1.10
N PHE A 85 0.96 -8.98 2.09
CA PHE A 85 -0.15 -8.03 2.10
C PHE A 85 0.14 -7.05 3.23
N ILE A 86 0.43 -5.79 2.88
CA ILE A 86 0.86 -4.78 3.84
C ILE A 86 -0.29 -3.81 4.08
N CYS A 87 -0.83 -3.85 5.29
CA CYS A 87 -2.01 -3.08 5.70
C CYS A 87 -1.62 -1.77 6.39
N MET A 88 -2.52 -0.81 6.34
CA MET A 88 -2.31 0.51 6.96
C MET A 88 -2.79 0.56 8.40
N ASP A 89 -3.80 -0.23 8.74
CA ASP A 89 -4.39 -0.24 10.08
C ASP A 89 -4.97 -1.60 10.45
N ASN A 90 -5.41 -1.74 11.70
CA ASN A 90 -5.99 -2.99 12.19
C ASN A 90 -7.31 -3.33 11.50
N ASN A 91 -8.08 -2.32 11.04
CA ASN A 91 -9.32 -2.58 10.31
C ASN A 91 -9.04 -3.27 8.98
N ASN A 92 -7.96 -2.89 8.29
CA ASN A 92 -7.55 -3.57 7.06
C ASN A 92 -7.21 -5.04 7.33
N VAL A 93 -6.45 -5.30 8.38
CA VAL A 93 -6.08 -6.66 8.78
C VAL A 93 -7.33 -7.51 9.05
N ARG A 94 -8.27 -6.97 9.84
CA ARG A 94 -9.51 -7.66 10.16
C ARG A 94 -10.34 -7.93 8.91
N ASN A 95 -10.48 -6.93 8.04
CA ASN A 95 -11.29 -7.06 6.83
C ASN A 95 -10.70 -8.08 5.85
N LEU A 96 -9.37 -8.18 5.77
CA LEU A 96 -8.74 -9.25 4.98
C LEU A 96 -9.11 -10.63 5.50
N SER A 97 -9.25 -10.80 6.82
CA SER A 97 -9.59 -12.10 7.41
C SER A 97 -10.96 -12.60 6.98
N TYR A 98 -11.85 -11.72 6.51
CA TYR A 98 -13.14 -12.11 5.96
C TYR A 98 -13.06 -12.51 4.48
N ILE A 99 -11.95 -12.18 3.82
CA ILE A 99 -11.75 -12.47 2.39
C ILE A 99 -11.00 -13.80 2.21
N PHE A 100 -9.92 -14.00 2.98
CA PHE A 100 -9.11 -15.23 2.91
C PHE A 100 -8.54 -15.60 4.28
N ASP A 101 -8.14 -16.86 4.42
CA ASP A 101 -7.40 -17.34 5.60
C ASP A 101 -5.91 -17.11 5.37
N ASP A 102 -5.25 -16.44 6.32
CA ASP A 102 -3.82 -16.13 6.24
C ASP A 102 -2.97 -17.26 6.81
N TYR A 103 -3.11 -18.47 6.25
CA TYR A 103 -2.42 -19.67 6.75
C TYR A 103 -0.89 -19.64 6.57
N ASN A 104 -0.37 -18.80 5.67
CA ASN A 104 1.08 -18.65 5.44
C ASN A 104 1.65 -17.36 6.05
N HIS A 105 0.91 -16.67 6.91
CA HIS A 105 1.37 -15.47 7.61
C HIS A 105 1.93 -14.41 6.66
N LYS A 106 1.15 -14.03 5.64
CA LYS A 106 1.51 -13.03 4.64
C LYS A 106 1.05 -11.61 4.99
N VAL A 107 0.14 -11.47 5.96
CA VAL A 107 -0.48 -10.19 6.29
C VAL A 107 0.29 -9.49 7.40
N PHE A 108 0.71 -8.25 7.13
CA PHE A 108 1.46 -7.41 8.07
C PHE A 108 0.93 -5.99 8.04
N LYS A 109 1.18 -5.22 9.09
CA LYS A 109 0.95 -3.77 9.09
C LYS A 109 2.25 -3.07 8.67
N LEU A 110 2.12 -1.95 7.96
CA LEU A 110 3.27 -1.16 7.53
C LEU A 110 4.04 -0.59 8.73
N LEU A 111 3.32 -0.09 9.75
CA LEU A 111 3.88 0.35 11.03
C LEU A 111 3.25 -0.45 12.15
N SER A 112 3.89 -0.45 13.33
CA SER A 112 3.31 -1.08 14.52
C SER A 112 2.02 -0.40 14.99
N LYS A 113 1.87 0.89 14.69
CA LYS A 113 0.65 1.67 14.96
C LYS A 113 -0.19 1.78 13.70
N ASP A 114 -1.44 2.17 13.84
CA ASP A 114 -2.32 2.46 12.71
C ASP A 114 -1.91 3.77 12.03
N ILE A 115 -1.92 3.77 10.69
CA ILE A 115 -1.77 4.98 9.89
C ILE A 115 -3.17 5.51 9.63
N ALA A 116 -3.47 6.71 10.15
CA ALA A 116 -4.80 7.28 10.04
C ALA A 116 -5.19 7.55 8.59
N ASP A 117 -6.48 7.34 8.29
CA ASP A 117 -7.01 7.57 6.96
C ASP A 117 -7.18 9.07 6.71
N PRO A 118 -6.45 9.64 5.74
CA PRO A 118 -6.52 11.08 5.47
C PRO A 118 -7.85 11.52 4.86
N TRP A 119 -8.65 10.59 4.37
CA TRP A 119 -10.02 10.86 3.95
C TRP A 119 -10.82 11.50 5.10
N TYR A 120 -10.61 11.00 6.34
CA TYR A 120 -11.32 11.48 7.53
C TYR A 120 -10.59 12.60 8.24
N THR A 121 -9.25 12.54 8.31
CA THR A 121 -8.46 13.52 9.07
C THR A 121 -8.09 14.76 8.27
N GLY A 122 -8.00 14.63 6.95
CA GLY A 122 -7.47 15.67 6.07
C GLY A 122 -5.97 15.87 6.19
N LYS A 123 -5.28 15.07 7.00
CA LYS A 123 -3.85 15.26 7.33
C LYS A 123 -2.96 14.42 6.40
N PHE A 124 -2.95 14.78 5.12
CA PHE A 124 -2.15 14.07 4.11
C PHE A 124 -0.66 14.13 4.39
N ASP A 125 -0.16 15.22 4.99
CA ASP A 125 1.27 15.34 5.34
C ASP A 125 1.69 14.28 6.35
N GLN A 126 0.90 14.10 7.41
CA GLN A 126 1.18 13.10 8.43
C GLN A 126 1.14 11.70 7.83
N THR A 127 0.12 11.40 7.04
CA THR A 127 -0.02 10.10 6.38
C THR A 127 1.18 9.84 5.47
N TYR A 128 1.59 10.82 4.67
CA TYR A 128 2.75 10.70 3.80
C TYR A 128 4.02 10.37 4.61
N ASN A 129 4.29 11.12 5.67
CA ASN A 129 5.49 10.92 6.49
C ASN A 129 5.51 9.54 7.15
N GLU A 130 4.36 9.06 7.63
CA GLU A 130 4.26 7.74 8.25
C GLU A 130 4.45 6.63 7.22
N ILE A 131 3.90 6.78 6.02
CA ILE A 131 4.08 5.80 4.96
C ILE A 131 5.54 5.74 4.52
N VAL A 132 6.20 6.89 4.34
CA VAL A 132 7.63 6.93 4.00
C VAL A 132 8.45 6.20 5.06
N GLU A 133 8.20 6.44 6.34
CA GLU A 133 8.88 5.75 7.43
C GLU A 133 8.71 4.23 7.32
N GLY A 134 7.47 3.78 7.14
CA GLY A 134 7.17 2.35 7.01
C GLY A 134 7.81 1.72 5.78
N ILE A 135 7.79 2.42 4.64
CA ILE A 135 8.40 1.93 3.41
C ILE A 135 9.92 1.79 3.58
N ASN A 136 10.57 2.73 4.26
CA ASN A 136 12.00 2.65 4.50
C ASN A 136 12.36 1.40 5.33
N TYR A 137 11.61 1.11 6.39
CA TYR A 137 11.80 -0.11 7.18
C TYR A 137 11.54 -1.36 6.34
N LEU A 138 10.49 -1.36 5.55
CA LEU A 138 10.12 -2.50 4.72
C LEU A 138 11.22 -2.83 3.70
N ILE A 139 11.77 -1.81 3.03
CA ILE A 139 12.85 -2.01 2.07
C ILE A 139 14.09 -2.56 2.76
N GLU A 140 14.47 -2.03 3.93
CA GLU A 140 15.61 -2.56 4.68
C GLU A 140 15.44 -4.04 5.01
N ASP A 141 14.23 -4.46 5.38
CA ASP A 141 13.96 -5.86 5.72
C ASP A 141 14.00 -6.78 4.48
N LEU A 142 13.58 -6.28 3.32
CA LEU A 142 13.37 -7.13 2.15
C LEU A 142 14.50 -7.07 1.11
N LYS A 143 15.30 -6.02 1.08
CA LYS A 143 16.27 -5.81 0.00
C LYS A 143 17.37 -6.88 -0.07
N SER A 144 17.62 -7.56 1.02
CA SER A 144 18.67 -8.60 1.10
C SER A 144 18.11 -10.02 0.90
N LYS A 145 16.82 -10.15 0.70
CA LYS A 145 16.18 -11.48 0.54
C LYS A 145 16.22 -12.01 -0.87
#